data_8d2c89d93ba0a6a6985bc3a53f9edb61
#
_entry.id   8d2c89d93ba0a6a6985bc3a53f9edb61
#
_cell.length_a   1.000
_cell.length_b   1.000
_cell.length_c   1.000
_cell.angle_alpha   90.00
_cell.angle_beta   90.00
_cell.angle_gamma   90.00
#
_symmetry.space_group_name_H-M   'P 1'
#
loop_
_entity.id
_entity.type
_entity.pdbx_description
1 polymer ?
#
loop_
_entity_poly.entity_id
_entity_poly.type
_entity_poly.pdbx_seq_one_letter_code
_entity_poly.pdbx_strand_id
1 'polypeptide(L)'
;MLYAIYFIYGLCVMFYFMMSWLFYRKDKEMLSRLVTVLMFVIGLQCLKDLFFIKPITELDEIDWMVVTAADMVAVPLYAFALIELCSPTSLTRRTIVFHELLFIVPFVLLSFTRDVVFYYAMVLEAAVYGTSYVIWATFAIPKYNAQLKQRFSYTENINLSWLRAIFFSFTFILLVWIVDCMYVNYALEALYMISSLVVWMFISYYIYKHESVLDELSDLAEDGNEETPAPAEASDTEMSEIGKRISTLFDNDRIFLNPNLKVSDIATEIGTNRTYVSAFFNKEAECTFYDYVNRYRIEYACNLLTNSEENIVQIAEKSGFNSSQSFIRVFSKIKGTSPTKYRKEENV
;
A
#
# COMPACT_ATOMS: atom_id res chain seq x y z
N MET A 1 -38.04 0.90 2.72
CA MET A 1 -36.72 1.56 2.62
C MET A 1 -35.97 1.59 3.96
N LEU A 2 -36.56 2.11 5.02
CA LEU A 2 -35.92 2.19 6.34
C LEU A 2 -35.32 0.87 6.85
N TYR A 3 -36.03 -0.26 6.77
CA TYR A 3 -35.50 -1.57 7.16
C TYR A 3 -34.31 -2.02 6.33
N ALA A 4 -34.26 -1.64 5.05
CA ALA A 4 -33.11 -1.94 4.20
C ALA A 4 -31.85 -1.18 4.65
N ILE A 5 -32.01 0.07 5.08
CA ILE A 5 -30.90 0.88 5.62
C ILE A 5 -30.37 0.26 6.93
N TYR A 6 -31.25 -0.09 7.87
CA TYR A 6 -30.84 -0.79 9.09
C TYR A 6 -30.07 -2.08 8.80
N PHE A 7 -30.50 -2.82 7.77
CA PHE A 7 -29.78 -4.02 7.34
C PHE A 7 -28.38 -3.69 6.79
N ILE A 8 -28.27 -2.65 5.95
CA ILE A 8 -26.99 -2.20 5.37
C ILE A 8 -26.03 -1.73 6.46
N TYR A 9 -26.50 -0.92 7.42
CA TYR A 9 -25.68 -0.52 8.57
C TYR A 9 -25.23 -1.72 9.40
N GLY A 10 -26.12 -2.69 9.63
CA GLY A 10 -25.76 -3.93 10.32
C GLY A 10 -24.65 -4.72 9.59
N LEU A 11 -24.71 -4.78 8.25
CA LEU A 11 -23.63 -5.38 7.44
C LEU A 11 -22.32 -4.60 7.57
N CYS A 12 -22.36 -3.27 7.54
CA CYS A 12 -21.18 -2.42 7.73
C CYS A 12 -20.53 -2.64 9.10
N VAL A 13 -21.33 -2.58 10.16
CA VAL A 13 -20.88 -2.82 11.55
C VAL A 13 -20.22 -4.20 11.67
N MET A 14 -20.89 -5.24 11.17
CA MET A 14 -20.33 -6.61 11.18
C MET A 14 -19.01 -6.69 10.42
N PHE A 15 -18.96 -6.13 9.21
CA PHE A 15 -17.76 -6.15 8.37
C PHE A 15 -16.59 -5.44 9.05
N TYR A 16 -16.77 -4.22 9.56
CA TYR A 16 -15.68 -3.45 10.14
C TYR A 16 -15.14 -4.09 11.42
N PHE A 17 -15.98 -4.59 12.30
CA PHE A 17 -15.52 -5.30 13.50
C PHE A 17 -14.84 -6.64 13.17
N MET A 18 -15.36 -7.38 12.18
CA MET A 18 -14.72 -8.61 11.72
C MET A 18 -13.33 -8.32 11.13
N MET A 19 -13.20 -7.28 10.29
CA MET A 19 -11.90 -6.89 9.73
C MET A 19 -10.94 -6.38 10.80
N SER A 20 -11.41 -5.59 11.76
CA SER A 20 -10.62 -5.19 12.91
C SER A 20 -10.03 -6.41 13.64
N TRP A 21 -10.85 -7.40 13.92
CA TRP A 21 -10.39 -8.64 14.58
C TRP A 21 -9.40 -9.45 13.73
N LEU A 22 -9.62 -9.54 12.41
CA LEU A 22 -8.71 -10.23 11.49
C LEU A 22 -7.32 -9.55 11.46
N PHE A 23 -7.27 -8.23 11.35
CA PHE A 23 -6.01 -7.48 11.36
C PHE A 23 -5.30 -7.55 12.72
N TYR A 24 -6.04 -7.52 13.82
CA TYR A 24 -5.48 -7.73 15.17
C TYR A 24 -4.76 -9.07 15.31
N ARG A 25 -5.27 -10.12 14.63
CA ARG A 25 -4.68 -11.47 14.66
C ARG A 25 -3.57 -11.71 13.63
N LYS A 26 -3.50 -10.89 12.57
CA LYS A 26 -2.57 -11.12 11.47
C LYS A 26 -1.12 -10.96 11.91
N ASP A 27 -0.73 -9.76 12.33
CA ASP A 27 0.63 -9.39 12.67
C ASP A 27 0.68 -8.31 13.75
N LYS A 28 1.83 -8.20 14.42
CA LYS A 28 2.08 -7.14 15.42
C LYS A 28 2.69 -5.87 14.81
N GLU A 29 2.76 -5.77 13.49
CA GLU A 29 3.29 -4.62 12.78
C GLU A 29 2.46 -3.36 12.97
N MET A 30 3.10 -2.20 12.81
CA MET A 30 2.46 -0.89 12.99
C MET A 30 1.27 -0.72 12.06
N LEU A 31 1.39 -1.11 10.78
CA LEU A 31 0.31 -1.05 9.80
C LEU A 31 -0.92 -1.86 10.25
N SER A 32 -0.72 -3.11 10.65
CA SER A 32 -1.82 -3.98 11.12
C SER A 32 -2.52 -3.41 12.35
N ARG A 33 -1.77 -2.80 13.28
CA ARG A 33 -2.33 -2.11 14.46
C ARG A 33 -3.13 -0.88 14.07
N LEU A 34 -2.61 -0.05 13.17
CA LEU A 34 -3.31 1.15 12.68
C LEU A 34 -4.61 0.78 11.98
N VAL A 35 -4.57 -0.23 11.09
CA VAL A 35 -5.76 -0.71 10.39
C VAL A 35 -6.76 -1.35 11.36
N THR A 36 -6.30 -2.07 12.38
CA THR A 36 -7.16 -2.61 13.46
C THR A 36 -7.93 -1.49 14.14
N VAL A 37 -7.24 -0.43 14.59
CA VAL A 37 -7.86 0.72 15.27
C VAL A 37 -8.80 1.45 14.32
N LEU A 38 -8.37 1.70 13.08
CA LEU A 38 -9.18 2.38 12.05
C LEU A 38 -10.49 1.63 11.80
N MET A 39 -10.44 0.31 11.55
CA MET A 39 -11.63 -0.51 11.32
C MET A 39 -12.55 -0.55 12.54
N PHE A 40 -11.96 -0.62 13.73
CA PHE A 40 -12.74 -0.59 14.97
C PHE A 40 -13.50 0.75 15.13
N VAL A 41 -12.82 1.87 14.88
CA VAL A 41 -13.42 3.20 14.99
C VAL A 41 -14.50 3.40 13.94
N ILE A 42 -14.29 3.00 12.66
CA ILE A 42 -15.33 3.05 11.62
C ILE A 42 -16.53 2.18 12.02
N GLY A 43 -16.30 1.00 12.58
CA GLY A 43 -17.36 0.13 13.09
C GLY A 43 -18.18 0.80 14.21
N LEU A 44 -17.54 1.53 15.11
CA LEU A 44 -18.22 2.32 16.15
C LEU A 44 -19.01 3.50 15.55
N GLN A 45 -18.48 4.18 14.53
CA GLN A 45 -19.18 5.24 13.82
C GLN A 45 -20.45 4.71 13.15
N CYS A 46 -20.36 3.62 12.39
CA CYS A 46 -21.52 2.97 11.80
C CYS A 46 -22.53 2.50 12.87
N LEU A 47 -22.07 2.01 14.01
CA LEU A 47 -22.92 1.61 15.13
C LEU A 47 -23.62 2.82 15.76
N LYS A 48 -22.92 3.94 15.95
CA LYS A 48 -23.51 5.21 16.39
C LYS A 48 -24.63 5.64 15.43
N ASP A 49 -24.37 5.67 14.14
CA ASP A 49 -25.35 6.10 13.14
C ASP A 49 -26.58 5.19 13.12
N LEU A 50 -26.40 3.89 13.35
CA LEU A 50 -27.51 2.94 13.49
C LEU A 50 -28.47 3.33 14.62
N PHE A 51 -27.98 3.90 15.72
CA PHE A 51 -28.82 4.38 16.83
C PHE A 51 -29.49 5.72 16.51
N PHE A 52 -28.89 6.56 15.68
CA PHE A 52 -29.39 7.91 15.38
C PHE A 52 -30.21 8.02 14.08
N ILE A 53 -30.37 6.95 13.28
CA ILE A 53 -31.13 6.98 12.01
C ILE A 53 -32.56 7.55 12.17
N LYS A 54 -33.26 7.16 13.21
CA LYS A 54 -34.64 7.69 13.48
C LYS A 54 -34.62 9.05 14.17
N PRO A 55 -33.81 9.25 15.23
CA PRO A 55 -33.71 10.53 15.91
C PRO A 55 -33.10 11.66 15.12
N ILE A 56 -32.30 11.40 14.07
CA ILE A 56 -31.63 12.44 13.25
C ILE A 56 -32.67 13.43 12.69
N THR A 57 -33.85 12.99 12.33
CA THR A 57 -34.94 13.89 11.87
C THR A 57 -35.57 14.72 12.99
N GLU A 58 -35.31 14.37 14.25
CA GLU A 58 -35.86 15.01 15.45
C GLU A 58 -34.76 15.75 16.24
N LEU A 59 -33.47 15.60 15.84
CA LEU A 59 -32.35 16.29 16.48
C LEU A 59 -32.35 17.78 16.11
N ASP A 60 -31.97 18.61 17.09
CA ASP A 60 -31.65 19.99 16.83
C ASP A 60 -30.41 20.08 15.88
N GLU A 61 -30.33 21.15 15.09
CA GLU A 61 -29.25 21.36 14.08
C GLU A 61 -27.84 21.21 14.70
N ILE A 62 -27.65 21.74 15.93
CA ILE A 62 -26.37 21.67 16.63
C ILE A 62 -26.08 20.23 17.09
N ASP A 63 -27.06 19.47 17.55
CA ASP A 63 -26.90 18.09 17.97
C ASP A 63 -26.50 17.21 16.79
N TRP A 64 -27.12 17.43 15.62
CA TRP A 64 -26.72 16.77 14.38
C TRP A 64 -25.26 17.11 13.99
N MET A 65 -24.86 18.39 14.10
CA MET A 65 -23.47 18.81 13.85
C MET A 65 -22.47 18.12 14.79
N VAL A 66 -22.79 17.96 16.07
CA VAL A 66 -21.94 17.25 17.03
C VAL A 66 -21.82 15.76 16.67
N VAL A 67 -22.92 15.10 16.32
CA VAL A 67 -22.91 13.68 15.91
C VAL A 67 -22.06 13.49 14.66
N THR A 68 -22.17 14.37 13.66
CA THR A 68 -21.38 14.33 12.42
C THR A 68 -19.91 14.69 12.66
N ALA A 69 -19.63 15.67 13.53
CA ALA A 69 -18.25 16.06 13.88
C ALA A 69 -17.47 14.93 14.56
N ALA A 70 -18.17 14.04 15.29
CA ALA A 70 -17.54 12.87 15.90
C ALA A 70 -16.88 11.95 14.86
N ASP A 71 -17.40 11.91 13.63
CA ASP A 71 -16.83 11.10 12.55
C ASP A 71 -15.52 11.71 12.01
N MET A 72 -15.39 13.04 12.06
CA MET A 72 -14.20 13.75 11.59
C MET A 72 -12.98 13.47 12.49
N VAL A 73 -13.17 13.09 13.75
CA VAL A 73 -12.07 12.71 14.66
C VAL A 73 -11.28 11.51 14.15
N ALA A 74 -11.88 10.66 13.32
CA ALA A 74 -11.18 9.51 12.71
C ALA A 74 -10.33 9.88 11.48
N VAL A 75 -10.42 11.10 10.95
CA VAL A 75 -9.72 11.51 9.72
C VAL A 75 -8.20 11.29 9.79
N PRO A 76 -7.48 11.60 10.89
CA PRO A 76 -6.05 11.32 10.98
C PRO A 76 -5.69 9.83 10.86
N LEU A 77 -6.53 8.91 11.33
CA LEU A 77 -6.27 7.46 11.26
C LEU A 77 -6.13 6.97 9.82
N TYR A 78 -6.90 7.54 8.87
CA TYR A 78 -6.78 7.22 7.44
C TYR A 78 -5.41 7.65 6.90
N ALA A 79 -4.97 8.85 7.30
CA ALA A 79 -3.66 9.37 6.89
C ALA A 79 -2.51 8.53 7.51
N PHE A 80 -2.62 8.10 8.75
CA PHE A 80 -1.61 7.26 9.39
C PHE A 80 -1.47 5.90 8.69
N ALA A 81 -2.58 5.25 8.32
CA ALA A 81 -2.53 4.02 7.54
C ALA A 81 -1.88 4.24 6.17
N LEU A 82 -2.16 5.37 5.51
CA LEU A 82 -1.57 5.74 4.23
C LEU A 82 -0.07 6.05 4.34
N ILE A 83 0.34 6.78 5.38
CA ILE A 83 1.75 7.10 5.65
C ILE A 83 2.53 5.81 5.89
N GLU A 84 2.03 4.91 6.76
CA GLU A 84 2.70 3.66 7.08
C GLU A 84 2.80 2.73 5.87
N LEU A 85 1.81 2.73 4.96
CA LEU A 85 1.88 2.01 3.69
C LEU A 85 2.97 2.55 2.74
N CYS A 86 3.10 3.89 2.63
CA CYS A 86 4.00 4.52 1.67
C CYS A 86 5.41 4.81 2.21
N SER A 87 5.54 4.91 3.52
CA SER A 87 6.79 5.25 4.22
C SER A 87 6.81 4.53 5.57
N PRO A 88 7.01 3.21 5.59
CA PRO A 88 7.05 2.44 6.82
C PRO A 88 8.02 3.03 7.85
N THR A 89 7.67 2.94 9.13
CA THR A 89 8.45 3.44 10.29
C THR A 89 8.58 4.95 10.43
N SER A 90 8.01 5.75 9.52
CA SER A 90 8.09 7.22 9.59
C SER A 90 7.18 7.85 10.66
N LEU A 91 6.17 7.13 11.13
CA LEU A 91 5.22 7.61 12.14
C LEU A 91 5.80 7.54 13.55
N THR A 92 5.89 8.69 14.21
CA THR A 92 6.26 8.77 15.62
C THR A 92 5.03 8.96 16.50
N ARG A 93 5.11 8.57 17.78
CA ARG A 93 4.03 8.81 18.75
C ARG A 93 3.68 10.30 18.87
N ARG A 94 4.67 11.19 18.78
CA ARG A 94 4.46 12.64 18.84
C ARG A 94 3.65 13.14 17.65
N THR A 95 3.97 12.65 16.45
CA THR A 95 3.24 12.97 15.22
C THR A 95 1.78 12.52 15.32
N ILE A 96 1.53 11.28 15.76
CA ILE A 96 0.18 10.75 15.93
C ILE A 96 -0.62 11.62 16.90
N VAL A 97 -0.10 11.87 18.09
CA VAL A 97 -0.80 12.67 19.11
C VAL A 97 -1.07 14.09 18.62
N PHE A 98 -0.12 14.73 17.94
CA PHE A 98 -0.30 16.07 17.40
C PHE A 98 -1.45 16.13 16.38
N HIS A 99 -1.48 15.20 15.41
CA HIS A 99 -2.52 15.16 14.39
C HIS A 99 -3.91 14.83 14.97
N GLU A 100 -3.98 13.92 15.94
CA GLU A 100 -5.26 13.62 16.63
C GLU A 100 -5.77 14.82 17.42
N LEU A 101 -4.89 15.56 18.10
CA LEU A 101 -5.29 16.74 18.85
C LEU A 101 -5.87 17.86 17.96
N LEU A 102 -5.45 17.97 16.69
CA LEU A 102 -6.05 18.91 15.75
C LEU A 102 -7.55 18.70 15.61
N PHE A 103 -8.01 17.46 15.60
CA PHE A 103 -9.43 17.12 15.45
C PHE A 103 -10.17 16.98 16.79
N ILE A 104 -9.51 16.45 17.81
CA ILE A 104 -10.13 16.25 19.13
C ILE A 104 -10.43 17.59 19.80
N VAL A 105 -9.51 18.56 19.75
CA VAL A 105 -9.69 19.85 20.42
C VAL A 105 -10.92 20.63 19.89
N PRO A 106 -11.07 20.89 18.57
CA PRO A 106 -12.25 21.57 18.07
C PRO A 106 -13.56 20.76 18.28
N PHE A 107 -13.50 19.42 18.23
CA PHE A 107 -14.65 18.57 18.58
C PHE A 107 -15.09 18.75 20.02
N VAL A 108 -14.17 18.78 20.97
CA VAL A 108 -14.46 19.04 22.38
C VAL A 108 -15.03 20.44 22.56
N LEU A 109 -14.43 21.45 21.92
CA LEU A 109 -14.93 22.82 21.97
C LEU A 109 -16.36 22.92 21.41
N LEU A 110 -16.66 22.33 20.25
CA LEU A 110 -18.01 22.25 19.69
C LEU A 110 -19.00 21.60 20.68
N SER A 111 -18.61 20.49 21.28
CA SER A 111 -19.48 19.74 22.19
C SER A 111 -19.85 20.53 23.47
N PHE A 112 -18.94 21.35 23.99
CA PHE A 112 -19.16 22.14 25.19
C PHE A 112 -19.75 23.52 24.92
N THR A 113 -19.25 24.24 23.91
CA THR A 113 -19.70 25.61 23.60
C THR A 113 -20.93 25.66 22.74
N ARG A 114 -21.21 24.58 21.99
CA ARG A 114 -22.27 24.51 20.98
C ARG A 114 -22.16 25.62 19.92
N ASP A 115 -20.94 26.13 19.68
CA ASP A 115 -20.69 27.16 18.68
C ASP A 115 -20.40 26.51 17.31
N VAL A 116 -21.26 26.81 16.36
CA VAL A 116 -21.25 26.30 14.98
C VAL A 116 -19.93 26.58 14.25
N VAL A 117 -19.20 27.63 14.68
CA VAL A 117 -17.88 27.98 14.10
C VAL A 117 -16.91 26.79 14.19
N PHE A 118 -16.90 26.05 15.29
CA PHE A 118 -16.02 24.88 15.42
C PHE A 118 -16.40 23.75 14.47
N TYR A 119 -17.68 23.55 14.17
CA TYR A 119 -18.10 22.56 13.16
C TYR A 119 -17.57 22.89 11.77
N TYR A 120 -17.76 24.14 11.31
CA TYR A 120 -17.26 24.55 9.99
C TYR A 120 -15.73 24.56 9.94
N ALA A 121 -15.06 24.89 11.05
CA ALA A 121 -13.61 24.78 11.16
C ALA A 121 -13.14 23.33 10.96
N MET A 122 -13.80 22.35 11.61
CA MET A 122 -13.49 20.94 11.45
C MET A 122 -13.75 20.44 10.02
N VAL A 123 -14.84 20.87 9.38
CA VAL A 123 -15.13 20.53 7.97
C VAL A 123 -14.03 21.05 7.05
N LEU A 124 -13.61 22.30 7.22
CA LEU A 124 -12.53 22.89 6.44
C LEU A 124 -11.20 22.19 6.72
N GLU A 125 -10.91 21.90 7.98
CA GLU A 125 -9.72 21.18 8.39
C GLU A 125 -9.67 19.79 7.78
N ALA A 126 -10.74 19.02 7.85
CA ALA A 126 -10.83 17.68 7.25
C ALA A 126 -10.64 17.72 5.73
N ALA A 127 -11.21 18.72 5.05
CA ALA A 127 -11.05 18.90 3.61
C ALA A 127 -9.60 19.22 3.22
N VAL A 128 -8.97 20.16 3.91
CA VAL A 128 -7.56 20.56 3.67
C VAL A 128 -6.62 19.42 4.01
N TYR A 129 -6.82 18.78 5.17
CA TYR A 129 -6.03 17.66 5.64
C TYR A 129 -6.11 16.46 4.67
N GLY A 130 -7.30 16.01 4.33
CA GLY A 130 -7.50 14.90 3.41
C GLY A 130 -6.90 15.17 2.02
N THR A 131 -7.15 16.38 1.47
CA THR A 131 -6.60 16.78 0.17
C THR A 131 -5.06 16.82 0.18
N SER A 132 -4.45 17.31 1.25
CA SER A 132 -2.99 17.36 1.38
C SER A 132 -2.36 15.98 1.36
N TYR A 133 -2.96 14.98 2.02
CA TYR A 133 -2.48 13.59 2.01
C TYR A 133 -2.72 12.88 0.68
N VAL A 134 -3.81 13.17 -0.02
CA VAL A 134 -4.02 12.67 -1.39
C VAL A 134 -2.94 13.19 -2.32
N ILE A 135 -2.64 14.50 -2.28
CA ILE A 135 -1.56 15.10 -3.08
C ILE A 135 -0.21 14.47 -2.70
N TRP A 136 0.10 14.37 -1.41
CA TRP A 136 1.34 13.74 -0.93
C TRP A 136 1.48 12.30 -1.45
N ALA A 137 0.43 11.50 -1.43
CA ALA A 137 0.44 10.11 -1.87
C ALA A 137 0.73 9.97 -3.37
N THR A 138 0.34 10.96 -4.21
CA THR A 138 0.66 10.92 -5.65
C THR A 138 2.17 10.93 -5.91
N PHE A 139 2.96 11.50 -5.00
CA PHE A 139 4.43 11.51 -5.06
C PHE A 139 5.04 10.36 -4.25
N ALA A 140 4.46 10.00 -3.11
CA ALA A 140 4.98 8.96 -2.23
C ALA A 140 4.89 7.56 -2.86
N ILE A 141 3.78 7.21 -3.52
CA ILE A 141 3.58 5.89 -4.15
C ILE A 141 4.63 5.58 -5.23
N PRO A 142 4.92 6.47 -6.21
CA PRO A 142 5.99 6.21 -7.18
C PRO A 142 7.36 6.05 -6.52
N LYS A 143 7.67 6.86 -5.51
CA LYS A 143 8.92 6.78 -4.75
C LYS A 143 9.05 5.43 -4.04
N TYR A 144 8.02 5.00 -3.33
CA TYR A 144 7.97 3.69 -2.70
C TYR A 144 8.18 2.54 -3.71
N ASN A 145 7.44 2.55 -4.82
CA ASN A 145 7.57 1.54 -5.86
C ASN A 145 8.96 1.54 -6.53
N ALA A 146 9.64 2.70 -6.59
CA ALA A 146 11.03 2.78 -7.07
C ALA A 146 12.00 2.14 -6.07
N GLN A 147 11.84 2.40 -4.78
CA GLN A 147 12.65 1.78 -3.72
C GLN A 147 12.49 0.25 -3.69
N LEU A 148 11.28 -0.27 -3.89
CA LEU A 148 11.06 -1.71 -3.99
C LEU A 148 11.90 -2.34 -5.10
N LYS A 149 11.97 -1.72 -6.28
CA LYS A 149 12.76 -2.23 -7.41
C LYS A 149 14.27 -2.25 -7.17
N GLN A 150 14.76 -1.46 -6.22
CA GLN A 150 16.15 -1.47 -5.83
C GLN A 150 16.50 -2.62 -4.88
N ARG A 151 15.51 -3.20 -4.18
CA ARG A 151 15.71 -4.20 -3.14
C ARG A 151 15.12 -5.57 -3.45
N PHE A 152 14.07 -5.63 -4.27
CA PHE A 152 13.31 -6.84 -4.58
C PHE A 152 13.34 -7.17 -6.07
N SER A 153 13.46 -8.45 -6.41
CA SER A 153 13.37 -8.94 -7.79
C SER A 153 11.91 -9.15 -8.25
N TYR A 154 10.95 -8.95 -7.38
CA TYR A 154 9.50 -9.10 -7.61
C TYR A 154 8.73 -7.88 -7.09
N THR A 155 7.48 -7.74 -7.51
CA THR A 155 6.61 -6.63 -7.09
C THR A 155 5.21 -7.07 -6.69
N GLU A 156 4.92 -8.35 -6.76
CA GLU A 156 3.65 -8.94 -6.38
C GLU A 156 3.44 -8.81 -4.87
N ASN A 157 2.24 -8.42 -4.46
CA ASN A 157 1.81 -8.22 -3.07
C ASN A 157 2.55 -7.14 -2.28
N ILE A 158 3.61 -6.52 -2.83
CA ILE A 158 4.37 -5.46 -2.15
C ILE A 158 4.20 -4.08 -2.79
N ASN A 159 3.79 -3.97 -4.06
CA ASN A 159 3.59 -2.69 -4.73
C ASN A 159 2.28 -2.01 -4.30
N LEU A 160 2.26 -0.67 -4.36
CA LEU A 160 1.08 0.14 -4.02
C LEU A 160 0.33 0.67 -5.27
N SER A 161 0.50 0.04 -6.44
CA SER A 161 -0.15 0.50 -7.67
C SER A 161 -1.69 0.45 -7.60
N TRP A 162 -2.24 -0.49 -6.83
CA TRP A 162 -3.67 -0.62 -6.55
C TRP A 162 -4.26 0.59 -5.82
N LEU A 163 -3.44 1.31 -5.04
CA LEU A 163 -3.89 2.46 -4.26
C LEU A 163 -4.34 3.64 -5.15
N ARG A 164 -3.81 3.73 -6.39
CA ARG A 164 -4.28 4.73 -7.36
C ARG A 164 -5.75 4.51 -7.75
N ALA A 165 -6.16 3.26 -7.95
CA ALA A 165 -7.56 2.94 -8.25
C ALA A 165 -8.49 3.35 -7.10
N ILE A 166 -8.02 3.19 -5.85
CA ILE A 166 -8.76 3.58 -4.66
C ILE A 166 -8.97 5.10 -4.59
N PHE A 167 -7.99 5.92 -4.95
CA PHE A 167 -8.18 7.37 -4.94
C PHE A 167 -9.31 7.81 -5.89
N PHE A 168 -9.44 7.20 -7.05
CA PHE A 168 -10.59 7.46 -7.94
C PHE A 168 -11.91 7.00 -7.32
N SER A 169 -11.93 5.85 -6.66
CA SER A 169 -13.12 5.35 -5.95
C SER A 169 -13.51 6.24 -4.78
N PHE A 170 -12.55 6.76 -4.01
CA PHE A 170 -12.81 7.73 -2.96
C PHE A 170 -13.38 9.04 -3.48
N THR A 171 -12.88 9.54 -4.62
CA THR A 171 -13.44 10.73 -5.26
C THR A 171 -14.91 10.51 -5.63
N PHE A 172 -15.25 9.34 -6.19
CA PHE A 172 -16.63 8.99 -6.49
C PHE A 172 -17.51 8.92 -5.22
N ILE A 173 -17.04 8.25 -4.17
CA ILE A 173 -17.75 8.15 -2.89
C ILE A 173 -17.96 9.53 -2.27
N LEU A 174 -16.95 10.40 -2.31
CA LEU A 174 -17.05 11.78 -1.83
C LEU A 174 -18.12 12.57 -2.57
N LEU A 175 -18.21 12.42 -3.89
CA LEU A 175 -19.27 13.07 -4.67
C LEU A 175 -20.66 12.56 -4.29
N VAL A 176 -20.83 11.25 -4.11
CA VAL A 176 -22.10 10.65 -3.65
C VAL A 176 -22.45 11.19 -2.26
N TRP A 177 -21.48 11.27 -1.35
CA TRP A 177 -21.68 11.81 -0.01
C TRP A 177 -22.07 13.30 0.00
N ILE A 178 -21.43 14.13 -0.84
CA ILE A 178 -21.81 15.55 -0.98
C ILE A 178 -23.27 15.68 -1.44
N VAL A 179 -23.69 14.86 -2.42
CA VAL A 179 -25.07 14.87 -2.91
C VAL A 179 -26.02 14.41 -1.81
N ASP A 180 -25.65 13.39 -1.03
CA ASP A 180 -26.46 12.90 0.10
C ASP A 180 -26.63 13.97 1.19
N CYS A 181 -25.60 14.74 1.49
CA CYS A 181 -25.68 15.88 2.41
C CYS A 181 -26.61 16.99 1.92
N MET A 182 -26.80 17.14 0.59
CA MET A 182 -27.71 18.14 0.03
C MET A 182 -29.17 17.68 -0.04
N TYR A 183 -29.39 16.38 -0.17
CA TYR A 183 -30.71 15.77 -0.34
C TYR A 183 -30.87 14.64 0.66
N VAL A 184 -31.54 14.90 1.78
CA VAL A 184 -31.88 13.87 2.78
C VAL A 184 -32.74 12.78 2.13
N ASN A 185 -32.08 11.76 1.59
CA ASN A 185 -32.75 10.67 0.86
C ASN A 185 -32.13 9.32 1.24
N TYR A 186 -32.94 8.48 1.83
CA TYR A 186 -32.56 7.11 2.22
C TYR A 186 -31.99 6.25 1.10
N ALA A 187 -32.29 6.52 -0.18
CA ALA A 187 -31.68 5.79 -1.28
C ALA A 187 -30.23 6.22 -1.56
N LEU A 188 -29.94 7.52 -1.43
CA LEU A 188 -28.59 8.05 -1.57
C LEU A 188 -27.70 7.60 -0.40
N GLU A 189 -28.21 7.64 0.82
CA GLU A 189 -27.53 7.13 2.01
C GLU A 189 -27.18 5.64 1.87
N ALA A 190 -28.15 4.82 1.42
CA ALA A 190 -27.89 3.40 1.15
C ALA A 190 -26.84 3.20 0.05
N LEU A 191 -26.87 4.00 -1.02
CA LEU A 191 -25.89 3.96 -2.09
C LEU A 191 -24.48 4.32 -1.57
N TYR A 192 -24.37 5.37 -0.76
CA TYR A 192 -23.13 5.77 -0.11
C TYR A 192 -22.57 4.64 0.75
N MET A 193 -23.37 4.07 1.65
CA MET A 193 -22.95 3.01 2.56
C MET A 193 -22.50 1.74 1.82
N ILE A 194 -23.26 1.30 0.80
CA ILE A 194 -22.88 0.13 -0.01
C ILE A 194 -21.57 0.41 -0.79
N SER A 195 -21.46 1.58 -1.41
CA SER A 195 -20.27 1.98 -2.17
C SER A 195 -19.03 2.02 -1.27
N SER A 196 -19.16 2.60 -0.09
CA SER A 196 -18.12 2.64 0.94
C SER A 196 -17.71 1.24 1.38
N LEU A 197 -18.69 0.37 1.68
CA LEU A 197 -18.43 -1.01 2.08
C LEU A 197 -17.64 -1.78 1.00
N VAL A 198 -18.05 -1.67 -0.27
CA VAL A 198 -17.36 -2.34 -1.39
C VAL A 198 -15.90 -1.86 -1.51
N VAL A 199 -15.66 -0.54 -1.41
CA VAL A 199 -14.30 0.00 -1.47
C VAL A 199 -13.47 -0.46 -0.27
N TRP A 200 -14.05 -0.49 0.93
CA TRP A 200 -13.34 -0.99 2.11
C TRP A 200 -13.08 -2.50 2.06
N MET A 201 -13.94 -3.30 1.47
CA MET A 201 -13.66 -4.72 1.19
C MET A 201 -12.43 -4.86 0.28
N PHE A 202 -12.36 -4.05 -0.77
CA PHE A 202 -11.24 -4.04 -1.70
C PHE A 202 -9.93 -3.60 -1.01
N ILE A 203 -9.96 -2.49 -0.27
CA ILE A 203 -8.81 -1.98 0.49
C ILE A 203 -8.32 -3.04 1.49
N SER A 204 -9.24 -3.60 2.28
CA SER A 204 -8.92 -4.60 3.29
C SER A 204 -8.27 -5.85 2.67
N TYR A 205 -8.76 -6.30 1.51
CA TYR A 205 -8.18 -7.42 0.79
C TYR A 205 -6.71 -7.15 0.39
N TYR A 206 -6.43 -5.97 -0.17
CA TYR A 206 -5.07 -5.63 -0.59
C TYR A 206 -4.13 -5.41 0.59
N ILE A 207 -4.57 -4.71 1.65
CA ILE A 207 -3.76 -4.54 2.86
C ILE A 207 -3.51 -5.90 3.54
N TYR A 208 -4.52 -6.78 3.57
CA TYR A 208 -4.35 -8.10 4.16
C TYR A 208 -3.34 -8.96 3.39
N LYS A 209 -3.32 -8.85 2.05
CA LYS A 209 -2.34 -9.53 1.19
C LYS A 209 -0.98 -8.84 1.13
N HIS A 210 -0.88 -7.59 1.58
CA HIS A 210 0.37 -6.86 1.55
C HIS A 210 1.39 -7.58 2.45
N GLU A 211 2.52 -7.97 1.84
CA GLU A 211 3.64 -8.58 2.56
C GLU A 211 4.46 -7.51 3.25
N SER A 212 4.97 -7.82 4.42
CA SER A 212 5.88 -6.93 5.10
C SER A 212 7.18 -6.78 4.31
N VAL A 213 7.54 -5.54 4.09
CA VAL A 213 8.81 -5.15 3.47
C VAL A 213 9.71 -4.44 4.47
N LEU A 214 9.28 -4.39 5.75
CA LEU A 214 9.93 -3.61 6.81
C LEU A 214 11.38 -4.02 7.01
N ASP A 215 11.65 -5.32 7.11
CA ASP A 215 13.00 -5.84 7.36
C ASP A 215 14.00 -5.44 6.26
N GLU A 216 13.53 -5.31 5.02
CA GLU A 216 14.37 -4.93 3.89
C GLU A 216 14.47 -3.39 3.70
N LEU A 217 13.44 -2.64 4.11
CA LEU A 217 13.40 -1.18 3.98
C LEU A 217 13.84 -0.44 5.23
N SER A 218 13.71 -1.02 6.44
CA SER A 218 14.10 -0.39 7.71
C SER A 218 15.61 -0.15 7.81
N ASP A 219 16.40 -1.00 7.18
CA ASP A 219 17.85 -0.85 7.15
C ASP A 219 18.31 0.41 6.39
N LEU A 220 17.42 1.05 5.61
CA LEU A 220 17.71 2.38 5.04
C LEU A 220 17.80 3.48 6.11
N ALA A 221 17.19 3.26 7.28
CA ALA A 221 17.25 4.21 8.40
C ALA A 221 18.44 3.93 9.33
N GLU A 222 18.90 2.68 9.41
CA GLU A 222 20.05 2.25 10.23
C GLU A 222 21.37 2.43 9.49
N ASP A 223 21.45 2.18 8.18
CA ASP A 223 22.64 2.46 7.33
C ASP A 223 23.07 3.95 7.37
N GLY A 224 22.21 4.86 7.83
CA GLY A 224 22.55 6.27 8.08
C GLY A 224 23.23 6.54 9.42
N ASN A 225 23.24 5.57 10.35
CA ASN A 225 23.76 5.73 11.72
C ASN A 225 24.91 4.78 12.09
N GLU A 226 25.20 3.75 11.30
CA GLU A 226 26.42 2.96 11.49
C GLU A 226 27.57 3.61 10.72
N GLU A 227 28.71 3.81 11.40
CA GLU A 227 30.01 4.22 10.85
C GLU A 227 30.62 3.12 9.96
N THR A 228 29.81 2.46 9.11
CA THR A 228 30.35 1.70 7.99
C THR A 228 30.79 2.69 6.92
N PRO A 229 32.00 2.56 6.35
CA PRO A 229 32.50 3.49 5.34
C PRO A 229 31.43 3.69 4.26
N ALA A 230 31.08 4.94 3.99
CA ALA A 230 30.13 5.26 2.94
C ALA A 230 30.60 4.62 1.61
N PRO A 231 29.70 4.18 0.70
CA PRO A 231 30.08 3.60 -0.61
C PRO A 231 30.95 4.50 -1.49
N ALA A 232 31.18 5.74 -1.06
CA ALA A 232 32.13 6.68 -1.68
C ALA A 232 33.58 6.32 -1.45
N GLU A 233 33.89 5.46 -0.46
CA GLU A 233 35.27 5.06 -0.09
C GLU A 233 35.60 3.60 -0.49
N ALA A 234 34.64 2.83 -1.04
CA ALA A 234 34.95 1.54 -1.64
C ALA A 234 35.92 1.76 -2.82
N SER A 235 37.10 1.13 -2.77
CA SER A 235 38.03 1.22 -3.87
C SER A 235 37.43 0.59 -5.14
N ASP A 236 37.74 1.13 -6.31
CA ASP A 236 37.27 0.58 -7.61
C ASP A 236 37.61 -0.93 -7.73
N THR A 237 38.69 -1.38 -7.08
CA THR A 237 39.10 -2.79 -7.02
C THR A 237 38.10 -3.64 -6.22
N GLU A 238 37.61 -3.14 -5.10
CA GLU A 238 36.70 -3.84 -4.22
C GLU A 238 35.31 -3.97 -4.86
N MET A 239 34.84 -2.91 -5.53
CA MET A 239 33.58 -2.91 -6.26
C MET A 239 33.65 -3.88 -7.46
N SER A 240 34.77 -3.92 -8.21
CA SER A 240 34.96 -4.87 -9.30
C SER A 240 34.96 -6.33 -8.81
N GLU A 241 35.51 -6.61 -7.60
CA GLU A 241 35.46 -7.95 -7.02
C GLU A 241 34.05 -8.36 -6.62
N ILE A 242 33.29 -7.46 -6.04
CA ILE A 242 31.84 -7.67 -5.74
C ILE A 242 31.08 -7.98 -7.03
N GLY A 243 31.32 -7.21 -8.09
CA GLY A 243 30.70 -7.45 -9.40
C GLY A 243 31.01 -8.84 -9.96
N LYS A 244 32.26 -9.30 -9.85
CA LYS A 244 32.62 -10.66 -10.26
C LYS A 244 31.92 -11.75 -9.45
N ARG A 245 31.82 -11.58 -8.13
CA ARG A 245 31.11 -12.54 -7.26
C ARG A 245 29.61 -12.59 -7.61
N ILE A 246 28.98 -11.43 -7.81
CA ILE A 246 27.57 -11.35 -8.25
C ILE A 246 27.39 -12.07 -9.60
N SER A 247 28.24 -11.78 -10.60
CA SER A 247 28.17 -12.44 -11.90
C SER A 247 28.30 -13.96 -11.78
N THR A 248 29.19 -14.44 -10.91
CA THR A 248 29.34 -15.89 -10.65
C THR A 248 28.09 -16.53 -10.11
N LEU A 249 27.40 -15.88 -9.13
CA LEU A 249 26.12 -16.37 -8.58
C LEU A 249 25.02 -16.43 -9.65
N PHE A 250 24.99 -15.47 -10.56
CA PHE A 250 24.00 -15.44 -11.62
C PHE A 250 24.27 -16.45 -12.73
N ASP A 251 25.51 -16.57 -13.17
CA ASP A 251 25.90 -17.41 -14.30
C ASP A 251 26.01 -18.91 -13.91
N ASN A 252 26.60 -19.22 -12.75
CA ASN A 252 26.85 -20.59 -12.31
C ASN A 252 25.73 -21.13 -11.43
N ASP A 253 25.34 -20.38 -10.39
CA ASP A 253 24.39 -20.87 -9.37
C ASP A 253 22.93 -20.57 -9.73
N ARG A 254 22.73 -19.73 -10.76
CA ARG A 254 21.40 -19.33 -11.25
C ARG A 254 20.48 -18.83 -10.15
N ILE A 255 21.02 -18.06 -9.21
CA ILE A 255 20.29 -17.55 -8.05
C ILE A 255 19.03 -16.77 -8.44
N PHE A 256 18.98 -16.22 -9.67
CA PHE A 256 17.82 -15.52 -10.23
C PHE A 256 16.57 -16.38 -10.36
N LEU A 257 16.69 -17.71 -10.29
CA LEU A 257 15.54 -18.63 -10.30
C LEU A 257 14.76 -18.63 -8.98
N ASN A 258 15.34 -18.09 -7.89
CA ASN A 258 14.57 -17.85 -6.66
C ASN A 258 13.50 -16.77 -6.92
N PRO A 259 12.19 -17.10 -6.87
CA PRO A 259 11.13 -16.14 -7.18
C PRO A 259 11.06 -14.95 -6.20
N ASN A 260 11.53 -15.13 -4.96
CA ASN A 260 11.51 -14.13 -3.89
C ASN A 260 12.89 -13.54 -3.59
N LEU A 261 13.79 -13.55 -4.57
CA LEU A 261 15.16 -13.06 -4.42
C LEU A 261 15.22 -11.57 -4.05
N LYS A 262 15.99 -11.25 -3.01
CA LYS A 262 16.23 -9.89 -2.48
C LYS A 262 17.70 -9.53 -2.54
N VAL A 263 18.01 -8.25 -2.39
CA VAL A 263 19.41 -7.75 -2.28
C VAL A 263 20.10 -8.33 -1.06
N SER A 264 19.38 -8.50 0.06
CA SER A 264 19.90 -9.15 1.28
C SER A 264 20.40 -10.57 1.05
N ASP A 265 19.73 -11.35 0.19
CA ASP A 265 20.13 -12.72 -0.13
C ASP A 265 21.48 -12.72 -0.86
N ILE A 266 21.63 -11.82 -1.86
CA ILE A 266 22.91 -11.65 -2.57
C ILE A 266 24.02 -11.24 -1.59
N ALA A 267 23.77 -10.26 -0.72
CA ALA A 267 24.74 -9.78 0.25
C ALA A 267 25.23 -10.90 1.18
N THR A 268 24.30 -11.74 1.63
CA THR A 268 24.59 -12.91 2.47
C THR A 268 25.44 -13.94 1.73
N GLU A 269 25.08 -14.29 0.49
CA GLU A 269 25.79 -15.29 -0.30
C GLU A 269 27.25 -14.88 -0.64
N ILE A 270 27.47 -13.61 -0.94
CA ILE A 270 28.83 -13.13 -1.24
C ILE A 270 29.59 -12.63 0.00
N GLY A 271 28.98 -12.66 1.19
CA GLY A 271 29.61 -12.28 2.45
C GLY A 271 29.93 -10.78 2.53
N THR A 272 29.00 -9.91 2.10
CA THR A 272 29.17 -8.45 2.13
C THR A 272 27.93 -7.75 2.68
N ASN A 273 27.99 -6.42 2.77
CA ASN A 273 26.89 -5.58 3.18
C ASN A 273 25.94 -5.28 2.00
N ARG A 274 24.64 -5.15 2.27
CA ARG A 274 23.60 -4.76 1.30
C ARG A 274 23.90 -3.45 0.59
N THR A 275 24.54 -2.50 1.27
CA THR A 275 24.92 -1.20 0.73
C THR A 275 25.87 -1.34 -0.46
N TYR A 276 26.86 -2.22 -0.37
CA TYR A 276 27.79 -2.50 -1.47
C TYR A 276 27.11 -3.18 -2.66
N VAL A 277 26.21 -4.15 -2.40
CA VAL A 277 25.43 -4.82 -3.45
C VAL A 277 24.52 -3.82 -4.16
N SER A 278 23.85 -2.93 -3.41
CA SER A 278 23.03 -1.86 -3.98
C SER A 278 23.85 -0.86 -4.79
N ALA A 279 25.06 -0.52 -4.32
CA ALA A 279 25.97 0.38 -5.03
C ALA A 279 26.42 -0.23 -6.36
N PHE A 280 26.70 -1.54 -6.42
CA PHE A 280 27.01 -2.24 -7.65
C PHE A 280 25.89 -2.10 -8.69
N PHE A 281 24.63 -2.39 -8.35
CA PHE A 281 23.54 -2.27 -9.29
C PHE A 281 23.32 -0.83 -9.77
N ASN A 282 23.46 0.15 -8.89
CA ASN A 282 23.22 1.55 -9.23
C ASN A 282 24.39 2.22 -9.98
N LYS A 283 25.65 1.87 -9.67
CA LYS A 283 26.85 2.54 -10.22
C LYS A 283 27.50 1.77 -11.36
N GLU A 284 27.65 0.44 -11.25
CA GLU A 284 28.33 -0.37 -12.27
C GLU A 284 27.36 -1.01 -13.26
N ALA A 285 26.27 -1.61 -12.78
CA ALA A 285 25.28 -2.22 -13.67
C ALA A 285 24.29 -1.20 -14.26
N GLU A 286 24.28 0.03 -13.75
CA GLU A 286 23.42 1.17 -14.18
C GLU A 286 21.94 0.79 -14.32
N CYS A 287 21.47 -0.11 -13.47
CA CYS A 287 20.07 -0.57 -13.49
C CYS A 287 19.59 -0.95 -12.09
N THR A 288 18.26 -1.08 -11.93
CA THR A 288 17.71 -1.57 -10.67
C THR A 288 17.98 -3.06 -10.49
N PHE A 289 18.03 -3.52 -9.24
CA PHE A 289 18.12 -4.96 -8.94
C PHE A 289 16.98 -5.75 -9.63
N TYR A 290 15.78 -5.20 -9.60
CA TYR A 290 14.62 -5.77 -10.31
C TYR A 290 14.89 -5.96 -11.82
N ASP A 291 15.39 -4.95 -12.50
CA ASP A 291 15.62 -5.02 -13.95
C ASP A 291 16.79 -5.97 -14.27
N TYR A 292 17.83 -6.01 -13.41
CA TYR A 292 18.98 -6.93 -13.58
C TYR A 292 18.54 -8.39 -13.48
N VAL A 293 17.88 -8.78 -12.39
CA VAL A 293 17.38 -10.15 -12.19
C VAL A 293 16.44 -10.57 -13.30
N ASN A 294 15.50 -9.67 -13.66
CA ASN A 294 14.50 -10.02 -14.68
C ASN A 294 15.09 -10.16 -16.08
N ARG A 295 16.23 -9.51 -16.43
CA ARG A 295 16.94 -9.81 -17.69
C ARG A 295 17.39 -11.27 -17.73
N TYR A 296 18.06 -11.76 -16.69
CA TYR A 296 18.50 -13.16 -16.61
C TYR A 296 17.31 -14.14 -16.67
N ARG A 297 16.23 -13.86 -15.94
CA ARG A 297 15.01 -14.68 -15.99
C ARG A 297 14.41 -14.75 -17.39
N ILE A 298 14.35 -13.64 -18.11
CA ILE A 298 13.79 -13.61 -19.47
C ILE A 298 14.72 -14.30 -20.47
N GLU A 299 16.02 -14.17 -20.35
CA GLU A 299 16.98 -14.91 -21.20
C GLU A 299 16.86 -16.42 -20.98
N TYR A 300 16.75 -16.86 -19.74
CA TYR A 300 16.49 -18.25 -19.40
C TYR A 300 15.14 -18.73 -19.95
N ALA A 301 14.09 -17.90 -19.82
CA ALA A 301 12.77 -18.21 -20.37
C ALA A 301 12.77 -18.30 -21.90
N CYS A 302 13.55 -17.48 -22.61
CA CYS A 302 13.70 -17.60 -24.06
C CYS A 302 14.25 -18.97 -24.45
N ASN A 303 15.27 -19.47 -23.75
CA ASN A 303 15.81 -20.81 -23.99
C ASN A 303 14.75 -21.90 -23.75
N LEU A 304 13.92 -21.78 -22.74
CA LEU A 304 12.82 -22.74 -22.50
C LEU A 304 11.73 -22.63 -23.57
N LEU A 305 11.39 -21.42 -24.02
CA LEU A 305 10.40 -21.18 -25.07
C LEU A 305 10.77 -21.85 -26.39
N THR A 306 12.06 -21.84 -26.73
CA THR A 306 12.60 -22.41 -27.99
C THR A 306 12.85 -23.93 -27.90
N ASN A 307 13.31 -24.41 -26.73
CA ASN A 307 13.82 -25.77 -26.59
C ASN A 307 12.86 -26.72 -25.81
N SER A 308 11.66 -26.29 -25.44
CA SER A 308 10.71 -27.14 -24.71
C SER A 308 9.26 -26.95 -25.17
N GLU A 309 8.46 -27.99 -24.99
CA GLU A 309 7.01 -27.99 -25.22
C GLU A 309 6.20 -27.50 -24.02
N GLU A 310 6.87 -26.97 -22.98
CA GLU A 310 6.22 -26.53 -21.76
C GLU A 310 5.28 -25.35 -22.00
N ASN A 311 4.18 -25.32 -21.25
CA ASN A 311 3.24 -24.20 -21.35
C ASN A 311 3.80 -22.93 -20.70
N ILE A 312 3.19 -21.78 -21.00
CA ILE A 312 3.65 -20.45 -20.52
C ILE A 312 3.66 -20.35 -18.99
N VAL A 313 2.75 -21.06 -18.29
CA VAL A 313 2.70 -21.03 -16.82
C VAL A 313 3.90 -21.79 -16.24
N GLN A 314 4.22 -22.95 -16.77
CA GLN A 314 5.37 -23.75 -16.35
C GLN A 314 6.70 -23.02 -16.62
N ILE A 315 6.82 -22.37 -17.78
CA ILE A 315 8.02 -21.58 -18.12
C ILE A 315 8.16 -20.39 -17.17
N ALA A 316 7.07 -19.70 -16.85
CA ALA A 316 7.10 -18.59 -15.88
C ALA A 316 7.63 -19.07 -14.52
N GLU A 317 7.11 -20.16 -13.99
CA GLU A 317 7.52 -20.75 -12.72
C GLU A 317 9.00 -21.18 -12.74
N LYS A 318 9.43 -21.94 -13.76
CA LYS A 318 10.82 -22.40 -13.91
C LYS A 318 11.81 -21.29 -14.12
N SER A 319 11.35 -20.13 -14.62
CA SER A 319 12.18 -18.93 -14.81
C SER A 319 12.20 -18.01 -13.58
N GLY A 320 11.66 -18.45 -12.45
CA GLY A 320 11.69 -17.71 -11.19
C GLY A 320 10.66 -16.59 -11.06
N PHE A 321 9.54 -16.64 -11.80
CA PHE A 321 8.45 -15.69 -11.63
C PHE A 321 7.38 -16.22 -10.69
N ASN A 322 6.87 -15.36 -9.79
CA ASN A 322 5.79 -15.68 -8.86
C ASN A 322 4.41 -15.86 -9.55
N SER A 323 4.27 -15.33 -10.77
CA SER A 323 3.03 -15.47 -11.54
C SER A 323 3.27 -15.39 -13.04
N SER A 324 2.44 -16.08 -13.82
CA SER A 324 2.46 -15.99 -15.29
C SER A 324 2.12 -14.59 -15.79
N GLN A 325 1.31 -13.83 -15.06
CA GLN A 325 0.96 -12.45 -15.42
C GLN A 325 2.18 -11.52 -15.32
N SER A 326 2.98 -11.64 -14.25
CA SER A 326 4.23 -10.90 -14.10
C SER A 326 5.22 -11.28 -15.18
N PHE A 327 5.38 -12.57 -15.45
CA PHE A 327 6.23 -13.07 -16.54
C PHE A 327 5.83 -12.43 -17.88
N ILE A 328 4.57 -12.52 -18.31
CA ILE A 328 4.10 -11.97 -19.58
C ILE A 328 4.36 -10.47 -19.67
N ARG A 329 4.09 -9.72 -18.59
CA ARG A 329 4.32 -8.27 -18.54
C ARG A 329 5.79 -7.92 -18.69
N VAL A 330 6.69 -8.60 -17.95
CA VAL A 330 8.13 -8.35 -17.98
C VAL A 330 8.72 -8.80 -19.32
N PHE A 331 8.33 -9.96 -19.82
CA PHE A 331 8.76 -10.48 -21.11
C PHE A 331 8.40 -9.51 -22.24
N SER A 332 7.15 -9.06 -22.28
CA SER A 332 6.69 -8.12 -23.31
C SER A 332 7.40 -6.76 -23.23
N LYS A 333 7.75 -6.31 -22.00
CA LYS A 333 8.54 -5.08 -21.81
C LYS A 333 9.97 -5.23 -22.37
N ILE A 334 10.61 -6.38 -22.13
CA ILE A 334 12.04 -6.59 -22.53
C ILE A 334 12.17 -6.99 -24.00
N LYS A 335 11.31 -7.90 -24.49
CA LYS A 335 11.39 -8.47 -25.84
C LYS A 335 10.50 -7.77 -26.87
N GLY A 336 9.61 -6.83 -26.45
CA GLY A 336 8.70 -6.10 -27.34
C GLY A 336 7.56 -6.95 -27.91
N THR A 337 7.46 -8.24 -27.52
CA THR A 337 6.45 -9.19 -28.03
C THR A 337 5.96 -10.10 -26.91
N SER A 338 4.83 -10.80 -27.10
CA SER A 338 4.36 -11.76 -26.09
C SER A 338 5.15 -13.08 -26.14
N PRO A 339 5.27 -13.82 -24.99
CA PRO A 339 5.97 -15.11 -24.97
C PRO A 339 5.43 -16.12 -25.99
N THR A 340 4.12 -16.15 -26.18
CA THR A 340 3.47 -17.07 -27.15
C THR A 340 3.80 -16.70 -28.59
N LYS A 341 3.90 -15.41 -28.90
CA LYS A 341 4.28 -14.95 -30.24
C LYS A 341 5.76 -15.19 -30.49
N TYR A 342 6.62 -14.90 -29.52
CA TYR A 342 8.06 -15.19 -29.56
C TYR A 342 8.33 -16.67 -29.88
N ARG A 343 7.68 -17.61 -29.15
CA ARG A 343 7.81 -19.05 -29.42
C ARG A 343 7.47 -19.41 -30.88
N LYS A 344 6.43 -18.81 -31.45
CA LYS A 344 6.04 -19.10 -32.83
C LYS A 344 7.03 -18.57 -33.86
N GLU A 345 7.64 -17.43 -33.59
CA GLU A 345 8.61 -16.77 -34.49
C GLU A 345 9.96 -17.49 -34.49
N GLU A 346 10.39 -18.03 -33.34
CA GLU A 346 11.67 -18.75 -33.22
C GLU A 346 11.56 -20.23 -33.68
N ASN A 347 10.37 -20.82 -33.74
CA ASN A 347 10.15 -22.21 -34.17
C ASN A 347 9.77 -22.30 -35.67
N VAL A 348 9.89 -21.21 -36.44
CA VAL A 348 9.75 -21.18 -37.90
C VAL A 348 11.13 -21.18 -38.53
#